data_c791f118f06cf58ed7d6418819d831dc
#
_entry.id   c791f118f06cf58ed7d6418819d831dc
#
_cell.length_a   1.000
_cell.length_b   1.000
_cell.length_c   1.000
_cell.angle_alpha   90.00
_cell.angle_beta   90.00
_cell.angle_gamma   90.00
#
_symmetry.space_group_name_H-M   'P 1'
#
loop_
_entity.id
_entity.type
_entity.pdbx_description
1 polymer ?
#
loop_
_entity_poly.entity_id
_entity_poly.type
_entity_poly.pdbx_seq_one_letter_code
_entity_poly.pdbx_strand_id
1 'polypeptide(L)'
;ALNLEADNVGAVLFGEWDKIVEGDTVKRTGHLLRIPVGDELLGRMVDPLGRPLDDKGDVATTQTRPAEFKAPGVVQRQPVTEPVQTGLMSIDGMIPIGRGQRELIIGDRQTGKTAIAVDTIINNRDKDMVCIYVAIGQKMSTVVQLKQVLEENGAMENTIIVAAPADEAAPIKFIAPYAGCAMGEHFLYNGKAALCVYDDLTKHAYAYRQMSLLLRRPPGREAYPGDVFYLHSRLLERAVKLNDDLGGGSLTALPIIETQASDVSAYIPTNVISITDGQIFLESDLFYSGVRPAINVGISVSRVGGNAQTKAMKKVAGKLRLDLSQYRDLEAFAQFGSELDPETQKTLNRGERLVELLKQKEREPLEVADQVAAIYSGTGGYLDRIKTERVGEFLGDLKIRLHSEKADLLSRISETGKLEEADEEELGKAIAEFVDDFGPDFDEHGDPVEAGESDRVKSPEEREKPSRVAEAEETEKEATPA
;
A
#
# COMPACT_ATOMS: atom_id res chain seq x y z
N ALA A 1 6.55 -29.50 -17.24
CA ALA A 1 7.58 -29.34 -18.27
C ALA A 1 7.80 -27.85 -18.52
N LEU A 2 9.08 -27.43 -18.65
CA LEU A 2 9.46 -26.06 -19.00
C LEU A 2 10.11 -25.96 -20.37
N ASN A 3 10.91 -26.97 -20.76
CA ASN A 3 11.51 -27.09 -22.09
C ASN A 3 10.96 -28.32 -22.79
N LEU A 4 10.61 -28.16 -24.05
CA LEU A 4 10.26 -29.26 -24.92
C LEU A 4 11.27 -29.27 -26.08
N GLU A 5 12.17 -30.26 -26.06
CA GLU A 5 13.21 -30.45 -27.08
C GLU A 5 12.91 -31.71 -27.91
N ALA A 6 13.65 -31.89 -28.97
CA ALA A 6 13.40 -33.06 -29.86
C ALA A 6 13.61 -34.40 -29.16
N ASP A 7 14.62 -34.45 -28.28
CA ASP A 7 15.12 -35.71 -27.67
C ASP A 7 14.84 -35.76 -26.14
N ASN A 8 14.46 -34.65 -25.51
CA ASN A 8 14.25 -34.59 -24.08
C ASN A 8 13.20 -33.57 -23.68
N VAL A 9 12.76 -33.65 -22.42
CA VAL A 9 11.85 -32.72 -21.79
C VAL A 9 12.47 -32.20 -20.51
N GLY A 10 12.75 -30.91 -20.46
CA GLY A 10 13.19 -30.23 -19.25
C GLY A 10 11.99 -29.99 -18.33
N ALA A 11 12.00 -30.57 -17.14
CA ALA A 11 10.95 -30.47 -16.16
C ALA A 11 11.46 -29.91 -14.82
N VAL A 12 10.60 -29.22 -14.10
CA VAL A 12 10.84 -28.80 -12.70
C VAL A 12 9.88 -29.56 -11.79
N LEU A 13 10.34 -29.86 -10.60
CA LEU A 13 9.65 -30.66 -9.60
C LEU A 13 9.12 -29.76 -8.49
N PHE A 14 7.87 -29.95 -8.08
CA PHE A 14 7.22 -29.26 -6.98
C PHE A 14 7.11 -30.20 -5.76
N GLY A 15 8.22 -30.60 -5.19
CA GLY A 15 8.23 -31.52 -4.05
C GLY A 15 9.61 -32.10 -3.77
N GLU A 16 9.64 -33.21 -3.04
CA GLU A 16 10.86 -33.90 -2.64
C GLU A 16 11.55 -34.50 -3.89
N TRP A 17 12.62 -33.90 -4.32
CA TRP A 17 13.39 -34.30 -5.50
C TRP A 17 14.39 -35.42 -5.21
N ASP A 18 14.80 -35.56 -3.95
CA ASP A 18 15.78 -36.53 -3.45
C ASP A 18 15.32 -37.99 -3.54
N LYS A 19 14.00 -38.19 -3.66
CA LYS A 19 13.38 -39.51 -3.83
C LYS A 19 13.30 -39.98 -5.28
N ILE A 20 13.67 -39.13 -6.26
CA ILE A 20 13.56 -39.43 -7.69
C ILE A 20 14.89 -39.90 -8.21
N VAL A 21 14.90 -41.06 -8.87
CA VAL A 21 16.10 -41.67 -9.43
C VAL A 21 15.94 -41.96 -10.93
N GLU A 22 17.08 -42.19 -11.58
CA GLU A 22 17.10 -42.60 -12.98
C GLU A 22 16.33 -43.92 -13.18
N GLY A 23 15.47 -43.95 -14.17
CA GLY A 23 14.61 -45.10 -14.44
C GLY A 23 13.20 -45.02 -13.89
N ASP A 24 12.91 -43.98 -13.09
CA ASP A 24 11.54 -43.77 -12.59
C ASP A 24 10.56 -43.45 -13.72
N THR A 25 9.34 -43.93 -13.56
CA THR A 25 8.29 -43.73 -14.55
C THR A 25 7.62 -42.38 -14.40
N VAL A 26 7.67 -41.56 -15.45
CA VAL A 26 6.95 -40.29 -15.56
C VAL A 26 5.66 -40.45 -16.37
N LYS A 27 4.54 -40.00 -15.77
CA LYS A 27 3.22 -40.04 -16.42
C LYS A 27 2.71 -38.61 -16.66
N ARG A 28 2.17 -38.40 -17.87
CA ARG A 28 1.50 -37.14 -18.23
C ARG A 28 0.14 -37.03 -17.55
N THR A 29 -0.14 -35.91 -16.89
CA THR A 29 -1.47 -35.66 -16.26
C THR A 29 -2.56 -35.31 -17.27
N GLY A 30 -2.20 -34.77 -18.43
CA GLY A 30 -3.15 -34.33 -19.47
C GLY A 30 -3.71 -32.93 -19.25
N HIS A 31 -3.37 -32.25 -18.17
CA HIS A 31 -3.79 -30.88 -17.88
C HIS A 31 -2.66 -30.03 -17.35
N LEU A 32 -2.81 -28.69 -17.44
CA LEU A 32 -1.89 -27.71 -16.85
C LEU A 32 -1.94 -27.78 -15.33
N LEU A 33 -0.88 -27.27 -14.68
CA LEU A 33 -0.86 -27.11 -13.22
C LEU A 33 -2.06 -26.28 -12.76
N ARG A 34 -2.80 -26.81 -11.81
CA ARG A 34 -3.98 -26.19 -11.20
C ARG A 34 -3.74 -25.91 -9.74
N ILE A 35 -4.25 -24.77 -9.30
CA ILE A 35 -4.13 -24.27 -7.93
C ILE A 35 -5.50 -24.35 -7.27
N PRO A 36 -5.59 -24.84 -6.02
CA PRO A 36 -6.81 -24.77 -5.24
C PRO A 36 -7.25 -23.32 -5.04
N VAL A 37 -8.55 -23.06 -5.19
CA VAL A 37 -9.15 -21.73 -5.01
C VAL A 37 -10.48 -21.87 -4.27
N GLY A 38 -10.98 -20.82 -3.67
CA GLY A 38 -12.26 -20.83 -2.98
C GLY A 38 -12.25 -19.93 -1.74
N ASP A 39 -13.45 -19.68 -1.21
CA ASP A 39 -13.62 -18.92 0.02
C ASP A 39 -13.03 -19.66 1.26
N GLU A 40 -12.84 -20.97 1.15
CA GLU A 40 -12.22 -21.83 2.18
C GLU A 40 -10.74 -21.51 2.45
N LEU A 41 -10.11 -20.74 1.56
CA LEU A 41 -8.74 -20.24 1.72
C LEU A 41 -8.67 -18.95 2.54
N LEU A 42 -9.77 -18.27 2.78
CA LEU A 42 -9.79 -17.06 3.61
C LEU A 42 -9.36 -17.37 5.04
N GLY A 43 -8.54 -16.52 5.61
CA GLY A 43 -7.98 -16.72 6.93
C GLY A 43 -6.88 -17.79 7.04
N ARG A 44 -6.39 -18.30 5.89
CA ARG A 44 -5.41 -19.39 5.84
C ARG A 44 -4.03 -18.91 5.37
N MET A 45 -3.01 -19.61 5.85
CA MET A 45 -1.65 -19.54 5.32
C MET A 45 -1.33 -20.87 4.63
N VAL A 46 -1.02 -20.80 3.34
CA VAL A 46 -0.77 -21.97 2.48
C VAL A 46 0.51 -21.82 1.66
N ASP A 47 1.03 -22.94 1.20
CA ASP A 47 2.08 -22.91 0.17
C ASP A 47 1.48 -22.64 -1.24
N PRO A 48 2.30 -22.43 -2.28
CA PRO A 48 1.82 -22.18 -3.64
C PRO A 48 0.99 -23.30 -4.27
N LEU A 49 1.03 -24.51 -3.72
CA LEU A 49 0.22 -25.66 -4.15
C LEU A 49 -1.06 -25.83 -3.32
N GLY A 50 -1.31 -24.93 -2.37
CA GLY A 50 -2.49 -24.93 -1.50
C GLY A 50 -2.36 -25.84 -0.27
N ARG A 51 -1.15 -26.33 0.05
CA ARG A 51 -0.90 -27.12 1.26
C ARG A 51 -0.88 -26.18 2.47
N PRO A 52 -1.56 -26.51 3.58
CA PRO A 52 -1.63 -25.65 4.75
C PRO A 52 -0.27 -25.51 5.44
N LEU A 53 0.02 -24.30 5.93
CA LEU A 53 1.21 -23.94 6.72
C LEU A 53 0.83 -23.33 8.09
N ASP A 54 -0.46 -23.41 8.47
CA ASP A 54 -1.04 -22.71 9.62
C ASP A 54 -1.59 -23.62 10.71
N ASP A 55 -1.28 -24.90 10.67
CA ASP A 55 -1.74 -25.94 11.63
C ASP A 55 -3.27 -26.05 11.79
N LYS A 56 -4.05 -25.46 10.87
CA LYS A 56 -5.52 -25.49 10.89
C LYS A 56 -6.11 -26.68 10.10
N GLY A 57 -5.30 -27.67 9.74
CA GLY A 57 -5.71 -28.82 8.94
C GLY A 57 -5.88 -28.52 7.45
N ASP A 58 -6.26 -29.52 6.68
CA ASP A 58 -6.38 -29.42 5.21
C ASP A 58 -7.44 -28.39 4.78
N VAL A 59 -7.20 -27.75 3.63
CA VAL A 59 -8.16 -26.83 3.02
C VAL A 59 -9.20 -27.65 2.25
N ALA A 60 -10.45 -27.60 2.68
CA ALA A 60 -11.55 -28.41 2.15
C ALA A 60 -12.17 -27.86 0.84
N THR A 61 -11.35 -27.26 -0.04
CA THR A 61 -11.86 -26.78 -1.33
C THR A 61 -11.79 -27.87 -2.42
N THR A 62 -12.81 -27.92 -3.27
CA THR A 62 -12.84 -28.77 -4.48
C THR A 62 -12.61 -27.97 -5.75
N GLN A 63 -12.56 -26.64 -5.64
CA GLN A 63 -12.41 -25.75 -6.80
C GLN A 63 -10.92 -25.55 -7.12
N THR A 64 -10.61 -25.52 -8.41
CA THR A 64 -9.23 -25.29 -8.87
C THR A 64 -9.21 -24.38 -10.08
N ARG A 65 -8.16 -23.57 -10.23
CA ARG A 65 -7.88 -22.76 -11.42
C ARG A 65 -6.50 -23.08 -11.99
N PRO A 66 -6.28 -22.91 -13.32
CA PRO A 66 -4.93 -22.99 -13.88
C PRO A 66 -4.02 -21.96 -13.22
N ALA A 67 -2.79 -22.34 -12.84
CA ALA A 67 -1.81 -21.43 -12.31
C ALA A 67 -1.46 -20.32 -13.31
N GLU A 68 -1.27 -20.68 -14.56
CA GLU A 68 -1.08 -19.76 -15.67
C GLU A 68 -2.36 -19.67 -16.51
N PHE A 69 -2.88 -18.48 -16.65
CA PHE A 69 -4.07 -18.18 -17.41
C PHE A 69 -3.86 -16.93 -18.27
N LYS A 70 -4.47 -16.89 -19.43
CA LYS A 70 -4.37 -15.74 -20.32
C LYS A 70 -5.15 -14.56 -19.74
N ALA A 71 -4.48 -13.40 -19.65
CA ALA A 71 -5.10 -12.17 -19.20
C ALA A 71 -6.34 -11.80 -20.05
N PRO A 72 -7.38 -11.17 -19.43
CA PRO A 72 -8.55 -10.67 -20.16
C PRO A 72 -8.16 -9.68 -21.26
N GLY A 73 -8.80 -9.81 -22.41
CA GLY A 73 -8.61 -8.92 -23.56
C GLY A 73 -9.21 -7.52 -23.33
N VAL A 74 -8.94 -6.60 -24.27
CA VAL A 74 -9.39 -5.19 -24.16
C VAL A 74 -10.90 -5.07 -24.01
N VAL A 75 -11.69 -5.86 -24.77
CA VAL A 75 -13.16 -5.84 -24.75
C VAL A 75 -13.74 -6.28 -23.39
N GLN A 76 -12.99 -7.07 -22.63
CA GLN A 76 -13.41 -7.60 -21.33
C GLN A 76 -13.10 -6.65 -20.15
N ARG A 77 -12.41 -5.54 -20.41
CA ARG A 77 -11.97 -4.58 -19.43
C ARG A 77 -12.86 -3.35 -19.42
N GLN A 78 -12.96 -2.70 -18.26
CA GLN A 78 -13.50 -1.35 -18.14
C GLN A 78 -12.48 -0.42 -17.47
N PRO A 79 -12.66 0.91 -17.60
CA PRO A 79 -11.78 1.88 -16.95
C PRO A 79 -11.73 1.72 -15.44
N VAL A 80 -10.57 2.01 -14.85
CA VAL A 80 -10.35 2.03 -13.40
C VAL A 80 -10.82 3.36 -12.85
N THR A 81 -11.88 3.35 -12.05
CA THR A 81 -12.51 4.55 -11.46
C THR A 81 -12.81 4.43 -9.97
N GLU A 82 -12.70 3.23 -9.41
CA GLU A 82 -12.94 2.98 -7.99
C GLU A 82 -11.60 2.96 -7.23
N PRO A 83 -11.47 3.68 -6.10
CA PRO A 83 -10.24 3.70 -5.33
C PRO A 83 -10.01 2.39 -4.56
N VAL A 84 -8.74 2.01 -4.44
CA VAL A 84 -8.24 1.18 -3.35
C VAL A 84 -7.79 2.11 -2.25
N GLN A 85 -8.48 2.12 -1.14
CA GLN A 85 -8.13 2.95 0.01
C GLN A 85 -6.96 2.31 0.75
N THR A 86 -5.78 2.92 0.68
CA THR A 86 -4.59 2.41 1.39
C THR A 86 -4.59 2.79 2.85
N GLY A 87 -5.29 3.86 3.21
CA GLY A 87 -5.25 4.46 4.55
C GLY A 87 -4.03 5.33 4.78
N LEU A 88 -3.20 5.53 3.76
CA LEU A 88 -2.00 6.36 3.81
C LEU A 88 -2.21 7.65 3.05
N MET A 89 -2.19 8.80 3.76
CA MET A 89 -2.47 10.12 3.18
C MET A 89 -1.58 10.45 1.99
N SER A 90 -0.31 10.10 2.06
CA SER A 90 0.66 10.32 1.00
C SER A 90 0.32 9.55 -0.29
N ILE A 91 -0.26 8.36 -0.19
CA ILE A 91 -0.66 7.54 -1.33
C ILE A 91 -2.05 7.96 -1.81
N ASP A 92 -3.06 7.91 -0.94
CA ASP A 92 -4.46 8.20 -1.30
C ASP A 92 -4.62 9.64 -1.82
N GLY A 93 -3.82 10.59 -1.28
CA GLY A 93 -3.82 11.99 -1.71
C GLY A 93 -3.05 12.27 -3.00
N MET A 94 -1.89 11.64 -3.22
CA MET A 94 -0.97 12.06 -4.29
C MET A 94 -0.68 11.00 -5.35
N ILE A 95 -0.79 9.70 -5.00
CA ILE A 95 -0.46 8.56 -5.86
C ILE A 95 -1.58 7.53 -5.75
N PRO A 96 -2.83 7.90 -6.02
CA PRO A 96 -3.98 7.05 -5.75
C PRO A 96 -3.95 5.76 -6.57
N ILE A 97 -4.36 4.67 -5.93
CA ILE A 97 -4.43 3.34 -6.52
C ILE A 97 -5.90 3.01 -6.79
N GLY A 98 -6.20 2.51 -7.99
CA GLY A 98 -7.54 2.10 -8.36
C GLY A 98 -7.73 0.58 -8.35
N ARG A 99 -8.97 0.14 -8.17
CA ARG A 99 -9.35 -1.27 -8.25
C ARG A 99 -9.16 -1.82 -9.67
N GLY A 100 -8.23 -2.75 -9.82
CA GLY A 100 -7.81 -3.30 -11.12
C GLY A 100 -6.52 -2.71 -11.68
N GLN A 101 -5.89 -1.78 -10.98
CA GLN A 101 -4.60 -1.18 -11.33
C GLN A 101 -3.43 -2.07 -10.89
N ARG A 102 -2.28 -1.86 -11.54
CA ARG A 102 -0.97 -2.42 -11.15
C ARG A 102 -0.10 -1.28 -10.66
N GLU A 103 0.13 -1.17 -9.37
CA GLU A 103 0.97 -0.12 -8.79
C GLU A 103 2.20 -0.74 -8.14
N LEU A 104 3.38 -0.38 -8.63
CA LEU A 104 4.65 -0.90 -8.14
C LEU A 104 5.06 -0.20 -6.84
N ILE A 105 5.46 -0.96 -5.83
CA ILE A 105 6.14 -0.45 -4.64
C ILE A 105 7.63 -0.79 -4.79
N ILE A 106 8.49 0.21 -4.89
CA ILE A 106 9.91 0.05 -5.19
C ILE A 106 10.80 0.84 -4.23
N GLY A 107 11.91 0.28 -3.83
CA GLY A 107 12.89 0.92 -2.96
C GLY A 107 13.88 -0.06 -2.37
N ASP A 108 14.88 0.45 -1.65
CA ASP A 108 15.92 -0.35 -1.03
C ASP A 108 15.38 -1.21 0.12
N ARG A 109 16.21 -2.11 0.61
CA ARG A 109 15.86 -2.97 1.72
C ARG A 109 15.52 -2.17 2.97
N GLN A 110 14.47 -2.56 3.70
CA GLN A 110 14.04 -1.94 4.96
C GLN A 110 13.57 -0.47 4.84
N THR A 111 13.07 -0.05 3.69
CA THR A 111 12.49 1.30 3.48
C THR A 111 10.98 1.39 3.75
N GLY A 112 10.35 0.32 4.24
CA GLY A 112 8.92 0.30 4.56
C GLY A 112 8.00 -0.24 3.45
N LYS A 113 8.52 -0.90 2.39
CA LYS A 113 7.70 -1.46 1.30
C LYS A 113 6.60 -2.40 1.79
N THR A 114 6.98 -3.36 2.63
CA THR A 114 6.05 -4.33 3.22
C THR A 114 5.03 -3.65 4.15
N ALA A 115 5.43 -2.60 4.89
CA ALA A 115 4.54 -1.84 5.77
C ALA A 115 3.39 -1.21 4.98
N ILE A 116 3.66 -0.56 3.84
CA ILE A 116 2.62 0.00 2.96
C ILE A 116 1.61 -1.08 2.52
N ALA A 117 2.09 -2.25 2.12
CA ALA A 117 1.23 -3.36 1.70
C ALA A 117 0.37 -3.87 2.86
N VAL A 118 0.95 -4.02 4.06
CA VAL A 118 0.25 -4.46 5.28
C VAL A 118 -0.80 -3.44 5.71
N ASP A 119 -0.46 -2.15 5.73
CA ASP A 119 -1.40 -1.07 6.07
C ASP A 119 -2.58 -1.02 5.08
N THR A 120 -2.31 -1.24 3.78
CA THR A 120 -3.35 -1.36 2.77
C THR A 120 -4.29 -2.54 3.05
N ILE A 121 -3.76 -3.70 3.45
CA ILE A 121 -4.57 -4.86 3.82
C ILE A 121 -5.40 -4.57 5.07
N ILE A 122 -4.79 -4.01 6.12
CA ILE A 122 -5.48 -3.65 7.37
C ILE A 122 -6.61 -2.65 7.10
N ASN A 123 -6.37 -1.65 6.26
CA ASN A 123 -7.38 -0.65 5.92
C ASN A 123 -8.56 -1.21 5.12
N ASN A 124 -8.40 -2.37 4.48
CA ASN A 124 -9.45 -3.02 3.70
C ASN A 124 -10.13 -4.20 4.41
N ARG A 125 -9.85 -4.44 5.69
CA ARG A 125 -10.39 -5.58 6.46
C ARG A 125 -11.92 -5.62 6.51
N ASP A 126 -12.57 -4.47 6.68
CA ASP A 126 -14.02 -4.33 6.77
C ASP A 126 -14.65 -3.82 5.47
N LYS A 127 -13.88 -3.81 4.37
CA LYS A 127 -14.32 -3.38 3.05
C LYS A 127 -14.52 -4.59 2.15
N ASP A 128 -15.33 -4.45 1.12
CA ASP A 128 -15.59 -5.53 0.16
C ASP A 128 -14.38 -5.77 -0.77
N MET A 129 -13.28 -6.26 -0.15
CA MET A 129 -12.03 -6.58 -0.85
C MET A 129 -11.34 -7.77 -0.19
N VAL A 130 -11.06 -8.82 -0.97
CA VAL A 130 -10.26 -9.96 -0.53
C VAL A 130 -8.79 -9.66 -0.80
N CYS A 131 -7.94 -9.88 0.19
CA CYS A 131 -6.51 -9.64 0.08
C CYS A 131 -5.73 -10.96 -0.07
N ILE A 132 -4.78 -11.00 -0.98
CA ILE A 132 -3.86 -12.12 -1.16
C ILE A 132 -2.44 -11.60 -1.00
N TYR A 133 -1.76 -12.04 0.06
CA TYR A 133 -0.36 -11.70 0.28
C TYR A 133 0.53 -12.85 -0.12
N VAL A 134 1.39 -12.63 -1.13
CA VAL A 134 2.30 -13.64 -1.66
C VAL A 134 3.71 -13.34 -1.17
N ALA A 135 4.18 -14.11 -0.19
CA ALA A 135 5.55 -14.03 0.34
C ALA A 135 6.49 -14.87 -0.51
N ILE A 136 7.45 -14.24 -1.19
CA ILE A 136 8.37 -14.91 -2.12
C ILE A 136 9.80 -14.81 -1.60
N GLY A 137 10.38 -15.92 -1.18
CA GLY A 137 11.77 -15.98 -0.71
C GLY A 137 12.03 -15.17 0.55
N GLN A 138 11.03 -14.94 1.38
CA GLN A 138 11.15 -14.33 2.69
C GLN A 138 11.50 -15.39 3.77
N LYS A 139 12.02 -14.95 4.90
CA LYS A 139 12.19 -15.85 6.05
C LYS A 139 10.83 -16.24 6.61
N MET A 140 10.62 -17.52 6.95
CA MET A 140 9.35 -17.98 7.52
C MET A 140 8.98 -17.19 8.79
N SER A 141 9.96 -16.84 9.64
CA SER A 141 9.70 -16.01 10.83
C SER A 141 9.08 -14.66 10.51
N THR A 142 9.48 -14.03 9.39
CA THR A 142 8.89 -12.76 8.92
C THR A 142 7.44 -12.96 8.47
N VAL A 143 7.16 -14.05 7.78
CA VAL A 143 5.79 -14.38 7.31
C VAL A 143 4.87 -14.68 8.51
N VAL A 144 5.37 -15.39 9.51
CA VAL A 144 4.61 -15.67 10.75
C VAL A 144 4.33 -14.38 11.53
N GLN A 145 5.31 -13.47 11.63
CA GLN A 145 5.09 -12.15 12.25
C GLN A 145 4.05 -11.33 11.48
N LEU A 146 4.10 -11.33 10.16
CA LEU A 146 3.10 -10.67 9.32
C LEU A 146 1.70 -11.25 9.56
N LYS A 147 1.57 -12.58 9.60
CA LYS A 147 0.30 -13.26 9.93
C LYS A 147 -0.23 -12.80 11.28
N GLN A 148 0.63 -12.77 12.30
CA GLN A 148 0.25 -12.30 13.64
C GLN A 148 -0.22 -10.84 13.61
N VAL A 149 0.46 -9.94 12.91
CA VAL A 149 0.04 -8.55 12.76
C VAL A 149 -1.33 -8.44 12.11
N LEU A 150 -1.61 -9.22 11.07
CA LEU A 150 -2.93 -9.23 10.42
C LEU A 150 -4.02 -9.80 11.34
N GLU A 151 -3.71 -10.82 12.15
CA GLU A 151 -4.63 -11.38 13.16
C GLU A 151 -4.94 -10.36 14.27
N GLU A 152 -3.93 -9.69 14.82
CA GLU A 152 -4.08 -8.65 15.86
C GLU A 152 -4.93 -7.46 15.38
N ASN A 153 -4.88 -7.15 14.09
CA ASN A 153 -5.66 -6.06 13.49
C ASN A 153 -6.98 -6.52 12.86
N GLY A 154 -7.38 -7.79 13.03
CA GLY A 154 -8.63 -8.32 12.48
C GLY A 154 -8.67 -8.43 10.95
N ALA A 155 -7.52 -8.31 10.27
CA ALA A 155 -7.44 -8.31 8.81
C ALA A 155 -7.19 -9.71 8.22
N MET A 156 -6.94 -10.72 9.06
CA MET A 156 -6.64 -12.06 8.55
C MET A 156 -7.88 -12.76 7.98
N GLU A 157 -9.08 -12.44 8.46
CA GLU A 157 -10.33 -13.11 8.05
C GLU A 157 -10.65 -12.95 6.55
N ASN A 158 -10.27 -11.82 5.95
CA ASN A 158 -10.42 -11.56 4.53
C ASN A 158 -9.09 -11.67 3.74
N THR A 159 -8.06 -12.29 4.34
CA THR A 159 -6.72 -12.39 3.75
C THR A 159 -6.31 -13.84 3.55
N ILE A 160 -5.67 -14.11 2.41
CA ILE A 160 -4.99 -15.37 2.12
C ILE A 160 -3.48 -15.09 2.08
N ILE A 161 -2.69 -15.85 2.84
CA ILE A 161 -1.22 -15.77 2.76
C ILE A 161 -0.70 -16.97 1.97
N VAL A 162 0.00 -16.70 0.86
CA VAL A 162 0.68 -17.71 0.04
C VAL A 162 2.17 -17.58 0.30
N ALA A 163 2.78 -18.56 1.00
CA ALA A 163 4.15 -18.48 1.41
C ALA A 163 5.07 -19.46 0.65
N ALA A 164 6.10 -18.91 0.02
CA ALA A 164 7.23 -19.63 -0.57
C ALA A 164 8.52 -19.13 0.10
N PRO A 165 8.89 -19.67 1.29
CA PRO A 165 9.99 -19.13 2.08
C PRO A 165 11.34 -19.29 1.42
N ALA A 166 12.38 -18.69 2.04
CA ALA A 166 13.71 -18.58 1.46
C ALA A 166 14.42 -19.93 1.28
N ASP A 167 14.14 -20.89 2.15
CA ASP A 167 14.66 -22.25 2.16
C ASP A 167 13.99 -23.19 1.15
N GLU A 168 12.82 -22.79 0.61
CA GLU A 168 12.13 -23.56 -0.42
C GLU A 168 12.90 -23.60 -1.76
N ALA A 169 12.64 -24.64 -2.54
CA ALA A 169 13.22 -24.81 -3.87
C ALA A 169 12.76 -23.70 -4.85
N ALA A 170 13.61 -23.39 -5.83
CA ALA A 170 13.31 -22.36 -6.83
C ALA A 170 11.97 -22.56 -7.56
N PRO A 171 11.53 -23.78 -7.93
CA PRO A 171 10.21 -24.00 -8.56
C PRO A 171 9.03 -23.53 -7.70
N ILE A 172 9.10 -23.69 -6.38
CA ILE A 172 8.02 -23.26 -5.47
C ILE A 172 7.96 -21.72 -5.44
N LYS A 173 9.11 -21.04 -5.36
CA LYS A 173 9.17 -19.57 -5.45
C LYS A 173 8.72 -19.05 -6.82
N PHE A 174 9.01 -19.76 -7.89
CA PHE A 174 8.57 -19.42 -9.23
C PHE A 174 7.05 -19.47 -9.39
N ILE A 175 6.39 -20.49 -8.84
CA ILE A 175 4.94 -20.65 -9.02
C ILE A 175 4.13 -19.77 -8.05
N ALA A 176 4.72 -19.29 -6.95
CA ALA A 176 4.03 -18.58 -5.90
C ALA A 176 3.18 -17.37 -6.38
N PRO A 177 3.71 -16.42 -7.16
CA PRO A 177 2.91 -15.29 -7.61
C PRO A 177 1.77 -15.70 -8.56
N TYR A 178 1.97 -16.73 -9.37
CA TYR A 178 0.91 -17.26 -10.22
C TYR A 178 -0.19 -17.96 -9.42
N ALA A 179 0.18 -18.65 -8.35
CA ALA A 179 -0.76 -19.27 -7.43
C ALA A 179 -1.63 -18.20 -6.71
N GLY A 180 -1.00 -17.18 -6.14
CA GLY A 180 -1.72 -16.06 -5.52
C GLY A 180 -2.63 -15.34 -6.52
N CYS A 181 -2.15 -15.11 -7.74
CA CYS A 181 -2.96 -14.53 -8.80
C CYS A 181 -4.18 -15.41 -9.16
N ALA A 182 -4.01 -16.73 -9.27
CA ALA A 182 -5.12 -17.64 -9.55
C ALA A 182 -6.16 -17.66 -8.41
N MET A 183 -5.71 -17.54 -7.14
CA MET A 183 -6.61 -17.38 -6.00
C MET A 183 -7.37 -16.06 -6.08
N GLY A 184 -6.71 -14.95 -6.41
CA GLY A 184 -7.35 -13.65 -6.63
C GLY A 184 -8.33 -13.63 -7.79
N GLU A 185 -8.01 -14.32 -8.88
CA GLU A 185 -8.92 -14.46 -10.02
C GLU A 185 -10.21 -15.22 -9.71
N HIS A 186 -10.21 -16.10 -8.71
CA HIS A 186 -11.45 -16.73 -8.25
C HIS A 186 -12.45 -15.66 -7.82
N PHE A 187 -12.03 -14.71 -7.01
CA PHE A 187 -12.88 -13.61 -6.54
C PHE A 187 -13.22 -12.62 -7.67
N LEU A 188 -12.24 -12.29 -8.52
CA LEU A 188 -12.42 -11.43 -9.69
C LEU A 188 -13.58 -11.91 -10.58
N TYR A 189 -13.57 -13.20 -10.97
CA TYR A 189 -14.59 -13.77 -11.86
C TYR A 189 -15.92 -14.05 -11.15
N ASN A 190 -15.96 -13.97 -9.82
CA ASN A 190 -17.18 -14.00 -9.02
C ASN A 190 -17.72 -12.60 -8.69
N GLY A 191 -17.25 -11.55 -9.40
CA GLY A 191 -17.72 -10.18 -9.26
C GLY A 191 -17.21 -9.45 -8.02
N LYS A 192 -16.25 -10.04 -7.26
CA LYS A 192 -15.67 -9.44 -6.07
C LYS A 192 -14.41 -8.63 -6.41
N ALA A 193 -13.99 -7.76 -5.48
CA ALA A 193 -12.70 -7.10 -5.55
C ALA A 193 -11.63 -7.93 -4.86
N ALA A 194 -10.47 -8.07 -5.50
CA ALA A 194 -9.30 -8.73 -4.91
C ALA A 194 -8.05 -7.85 -5.04
N LEU A 195 -7.17 -7.93 -4.05
CA LEU A 195 -5.88 -7.28 -4.00
C LEU A 195 -4.79 -8.35 -3.88
N CYS A 196 -3.86 -8.40 -4.82
CA CYS A 196 -2.69 -9.27 -4.76
C CYS A 196 -1.43 -8.46 -4.48
N VAL A 197 -0.78 -8.72 -3.35
CA VAL A 197 0.55 -8.20 -3.02
C VAL A 197 1.59 -9.27 -3.37
N TYR A 198 2.63 -8.92 -4.13
CA TYR A 198 3.73 -9.82 -4.49
C TYR A 198 5.03 -9.34 -3.84
N ASP A 199 5.38 -9.89 -2.69
CA ASP A 199 6.56 -9.48 -1.88
C ASP A 199 7.63 -10.58 -1.85
N ASP A 200 8.67 -10.58 -2.74
CA ASP A 200 8.91 -9.60 -3.80
C ASP A 200 9.21 -10.28 -5.16
N LEU A 201 8.96 -9.55 -6.23
CA LEU A 201 9.22 -10.03 -7.59
C LEU A 201 10.71 -10.06 -7.97
N THR A 202 11.59 -9.39 -7.23
CA THR A 202 13.05 -9.52 -7.41
C THR A 202 13.50 -10.95 -7.11
N LYS A 203 13.04 -11.54 -6.01
CA LYS A 203 13.31 -12.92 -5.64
C LYS A 203 12.63 -13.92 -6.58
N HIS A 204 11.45 -13.58 -7.08
CA HIS A 204 10.80 -14.34 -8.14
C HIS A 204 11.67 -14.44 -9.40
N ALA A 205 12.24 -13.31 -9.85
CA ALA A 205 13.16 -13.28 -10.98
C ALA A 205 14.44 -14.09 -10.71
N TYR A 206 14.96 -14.07 -9.47
CA TYR A 206 16.11 -14.89 -9.08
C TYR A 206 15.82 -16.39 -9.18
N ALA A 207 14.65 -16.83 -8.72
CA ALA A 207 14.22 -18.21 -8.84
C ALA A 207 14.12 -18.64 -10.31
N TYR A 208 13.54 -17.80 -11.16
CA TYR A 208 13.44 -18.06 -12.60
C TYR A 208 14.81 -18.12 -13.29
N ARG A 209 15.73 -17.22 -12.94
CA ARG A 209 17.11 -17.25 -13.42
C ARG A 209 17.80 -18.54 -13.03
N GLN A 210 17.69 -18.97 -11.77
CA GLN A 210 18.29 -20.22 -11.27
C GLN A 210 17.76 -21.43 -12.05
N MET A 211 16.46 -21.55 -12.22
CA MET A 211 15.84 -22.66 -12.97
C MET A 211 16.28 -22.65 -14.45
N SER A 212 16.31 -21.47 -15.07
CA SER A 212 16.68 -21.33 -16.47
C SER A 212 18.14 -21.73 -16.73
N LEU A 213 19.05 -21.36 -15.83
CA LEU A 213 20.47 -21.77 -15.92
C LEU A 213 20.63 -23.27 -15.72
N LEU A 214 19.91 -23.89 -14.78
CA LEU A 214 19.93 -25.34 -14.58
C LEU A 214 19.36 -26.10 -15.80
N LEU A 215 18.38 -25.53 -16.48
CA LEU A 215 17.81 -26.05 -17.73
C LEU A 215 18.67 -25.69 -18.96
N ARG A 216 19.87 -25.14 -18.75
CA ARG A 216 20.82 -24.76 -19.82
C ARG A 216 20.27 -23.79 -20.85
N ARG A 217 19.30 -22.95 -20.47
CA ARG A 217 18.85 -21.85 -21.32
C ARG A 217 19.95 -20.80 -21.44
N PRO A 218 20.19 -20.22 -22.64
CA PRO A 218 21.24 -19.23 -22.82
C PRO A 218 20.96 -17.99 -21.95
N PRO A 219 21.93 -17.52 -21.14
CA PRO A 219 21.80 -16.32 -20.32
C PRO A 219 21.90 -15.05 -21.18
N GLY A 220 21.08 -14.05 -20.81
CA GLY A 220 21.15 -12.68 -21.33
C GLY A 220 21.77 -11.71 -20.31
N ARG A 221 21.27 -10.48 -20.27
CA ARG A 221 21.71 -9.43 -19.33
C ARG A 221 21.58 -9.92 -17.88
N GLU A 222 22.60 -9.70 -17.07
CA GLU A 222 22.69 -10.12 -15.66
C GLU A 222 22.38 -11.61 -15.44
N ALA A 223 22.70 -12.43 -16.43
CA ALA A 223 22.42 -13.87 -16.48
C ALA A 223 20.92 -14.26 -16.43
N TYR A 224 20.02 -13.33 -16.63
CA TYR A 224 18.60 -13.64 -16.80
C TYR A 224 18.33 -14.25 -18.19
N PRO A 225 17.34 -15.15 -18.31
CA PRO A 225 16.88 -15.62 -19.60
C PRO A 225 16.21 -14.49 -20.40
N GLY A 226 16.24 -14.60 -21.73
CA GLY A 226 15.70 -13.56 -22.62
C GLY A 226 14.22 -13.26 -22.45
N ASP A 227 13.47 -14.17 -21.83
CA ASP A 227 12.02 -14.06 -21.59
C ASP A 227 11.66 -13.58 -20.16
N VAL A 228 12.61 -13.03 -19.39
CA VAL A 228 12.33 -12.54 -18.04
C VAL A 228 11.33 -11.39 -18.00
N PHE A 229 11.26 -10.56 -19.05
CA PHE A 229 10.21 -9.55 -19.18
C PHE A 229 8.82 -10.23 -19.24
N TYR A 230 8.69 -11.27 -20.03
CA TYR A 230 7.44 -12.03 -20.17
C TYR A 230 7.05 -12.75 -18.88
N LEU A 231 7.99 -13.13 -18.03
CA LEU A 231 7.73 -13.69 -16.70
C LEU A 231 6.81 -12.78 -15.87
N HIS A 232 7.12 -11.49 -15.77
CA HIS A 232 6.36 -10.53 -14.99
C HIS A 232 5.17 -9.95 -15.75
N SER A 233 5.29 -9.72 -17.07
CA SER A 233 4.19 -9.14 -17.86
C SER A 233 2.97 -10.07 -17.93
N ARG A 234 3.17 -11.38 -18.17
CA ARG A 234 2.05 -12.35 -18.18
C ARG A 234 1.36 -12.53 -16.82
N LEU A 235 2.08 -12.26 -15.72
CA LEU A 235 1.51 -12.22 -14.37
C LEU A 235 0.69 -10.95 -14.15
N LEU A 236 1.33 -9.78 -14.34
CA LEU A 236 0.77 -8.49 -13.98
C LEU A 236 -0.36 -8.04 -14.91
N GLU A 237 -0.37 -8.47 -16.18
CA GLU A 237 -1.49 -8.22 -17.11
C GLU A 237 -2.80 -8.90 -16.70
N ARG A 238 -2.77 -9.86 -15.78
CA ARG A 238 -3.96 -10.49 -15.20
C ARG A 238 -4.70 -9.58 -14.22
N ALA A 239 -4.02 -8.57 -13.67
CA ALA A 239 -4.66 -7.51 -12.88
C ALA A 239 -5.54 -6.65 -13.81
N VAL A 240 -6.81 -6.47 -13.42
CA VAL A 240 -7.83 -5.91 -14.31
C VAL A 240 -9.08 -5.49 -13.55
N LYS A 241 -9.81 -4.51 -14.07
CA LYS A 241 -11.23 -4.28 -13.77
C LYS A 241 -12.04 -4.87 -14.92
N LEU A 242 -12.82 -5.92 -14.66
CA LEU A 242 -13.70 -6.53 -15.64
C LEU A 242 -14.91 -5.63 -15.92
N ASN A 243 -15.43 -5.71 -17.14
CA ASN A 243 -16.69 -5.06 -17.50
C ASN A 243 -17.88 -5.72 -16.78
N ASP A 244 -19.03 -5.04 -16.79
CA ASP A 244 -20.23 -5.48 -16.06
C ASP A 244 -20.82 -6.77 -16.64
N ASP A 245 -20.64 -7.03 -17.95
CA ASP A 245 -21.06 -8.28 -18.59
C ASP A 245 -20.34 -9.52 -18.00
N LEU A 246 -19.15 -9.30 -17.42
CA LEU A 246 -18.36 -10.34 -16.75
C LEU A 246 -18.43 -10.23 -15.21
N GLY A 247 -19.41 -9.50 -14.67
CA GLY A 247 -19.66 -9.37 -13.25
C GLY A 247 -18.95 -8.19 -12.56
N GLY A 248 -18.21 -7.35 -13.30
CA GLY A 248 -17.64 -6.10 -12.78
C GLY A 248 -16.58 -6.28 -11.68
N GLY A 249 -16.06 -7.48 -11.45
CA GLY A 249 -15.02 -7.73 -10.46
C GLY A 249 -13.70 -7.03 -10.77
N SER A 250 -12.81 -6.97 -9.80
CA SER A 250 -11.48 -6.37 -9.97
C SER A 250 -10.38 -7.20 -9.33
N LEU A 251 -9.21 -7.20 -9.95
CA LEU A 251 -7.96 -7.73 -9.38
C LEU A 251 -6.90 -6.64 -9.46
N THR A 252 -6.51 -6.11 -8.32
CA THR A 252 -5.46 -5.09 -8.17
C THR A 252 -4.15 -5.77 -7.84
N ALA A 253 -3.05 -5.32 -8.43
CA ALA A 253 -1.72 -5.86 -8.14
C ALA A 253 -0.82 -4.80 -7.50
N LEU A 254 -0.21 -5.16 -6.37
CA LEU A 254 0.86 -4.41 -5.72
C LEU A 254 2.16 -5.25 -5.76
N PRO A 255 2.88 -5.27 -6.90
CA PRO A 255 4.19 -5.86 -6.95
C PRO A 255 5.18 -5.04 -6.13
N ILE A 256 6.06 -5.74 -5.41
CA ILE A 256 7.17 -5.15 -4.68
C ILE A 256 8.47 -5.51 -5.37
N ILE A 257 9.34 -4.51 -5.56
CA ILE A 257 10.70 -4.67 -6.10
C ILE A 257 11.69 -4.12 -5.09
N GLU A 258 12.72 -4.90 -4.79
CA GLU A 258 13.86 -4.49 -3.98
C GLU A 258 14.98 -3.95 -4.87
N THR A 259 15.39 -2.70 -4.64
CA THR A 259 16.56 -2.08 -5.28
C THR A 259 17.79 -2.22 -4.40
N GLN A 260 18.95 -1.92 -4.98
CA GLN A 260 20.24 -1.80 -4.27
C GLN A 260 20.79 -0.40 -4.55
N ALA A 261 21.14 0.33 -3.48
CA ALA A 261 21.63 1.71 -3.57
C ALA A 261 20.71 2.63 -4.42
N SER A 262 19.40 2.45 -4.28
CA SER A 262 18.37 3.20 -5.00
C SER A 262 18.47 3.14 -6.54
N ASP A 263 19.18 2.12 -7.10
CA ASP A 263 19.32 1.95 -8.53
C ASP A 263 18.04 1.41 -9.18
N VAL A 264 17.21 2.32 -9.67
CA VAL A 264 16.01 2.00 -10.46
C VAL A 264 16.31 1.67 -11.92
N SER A 265 17.56 1.89 -12.38
CA SER A 265 17.99 1.62 -13.76
C SER A 265 18.42 0.16 -13.98
N ALA A 266 18.49 -0.63 -12.91
CA ALA A 266 18.78 -2.06 -12.98
C ALA A 266 17.74 -2.82 -13.81
N TYR A 267 18.08 -4.02 -14.26
CA TYR A 267 17.31 -4.73 -15.29
C TYR A 267 15.89 -5.10 -14.84
N ILE A 268 15.71 -5.68 -13.66
CA ILE A 268 14.39 -6.07 -13.18
C ILE A 268 13.53 -4.87 -12.81
N PRO A 269 14.01 -3.85 -12.06
CA PRO A 269 13.27 -2.61 -11.82
C PRO A 269 12.71 -1.97 -13.09
N THR A 270 13.54 -1.73 -14.10
CA THR A 270 13.12 -1.11 -15.37
C THR A 270 12.05 -1.91 -16.09
N ASN A 271 12.16 -3.23 -16.10
CA ASN A 271 11.14 -4.11 -16.68
C ASN A 271 9.79 -3.94 -15.97
N VAL A 272 9.76 -3.98 -14.64
CA VAL A 272 8.50 -3.94 -13.88
C VAL A 272 7.89 -2.53 -13.92
N ILE A 273 8.68 -1.46 -13.85
CA ILE A 273 8.21 -0.07 -14.06
C ILE A 273 7.49 0.07 -15.40
N SER A 274 8.00 -0.57 -16.46
CA SER A 274 7.37 -0.49 -17.79
C SER A 274 6.07 -1.28 -17.93
N ILE A 275 5.88 -2.34 -17.11
CA ILE A 275 4.68 -3.19 -17.11
C ILE A 275 3.56 -2.57 -16.27
N THR A 276 3.91 -1.84 -15.21
CA THR A 276 2.95 -1.31 -14.23
C THR A 276 2.32 0.01 -14.65
N ASP A 277 1.21 0.37 -14.02
CA ASP A 277 0.45 1.61 -14.27
C ASP A 277 0.93 2.78 -13.39
N GLY A 278 2.08 2.63 -12.77
CA GLY A 278 2.73 3.60 -11.92
C GLY A 278 3.64 2.95 -10.88
N GLN A 279 4.29 3.79 -10.08
CA GLN A 279 5.18 3.33 -9.01
C GLN A 279 5.16 4.28 -7.81
N ILE A 280 5.25 3.68 -6.63
CA ILE A 280 5.52 4.32 -5.34
C ILE A 280 6.99 4.06 -5.03
N PHE A 281 7.81 5.10 -5.10
CA PHE A 281 9.25 5.02 -4.86
C PHE A 281 9.57 5.39 -3.41
N LEU A 282 10.20 4.47 -2.69
CA LEU A 282 10.65 4.66 -1.31
C LEU A 282 12.14 4.94 -1.27
N GLU A 283 12.50 6.05 -0.66
CA GLU A 283 13.87 6.57 -0.61
C GLU A 283 14.49 6.35 0.76
N SER A 284 15.72 5.83 0.79
CA SER A 284 16.42 5.53 2.05
C SER A 284 16.73 6.79 2.85
N ASP A 285 17.10 7.87 2.19
CA ASP A 285 17.44 9.14 2.86
C ASP A 285 16.23 9.74 3.58
N LEU A 286 15.03 9.69 2.97
CA LEU A 286 13.79 10.08 3.62
C LEU A 286 13.46 9.19 4.82
N PHE A 287 13.69 7.87 4.70
CA PHE A 287 13.44 6.93 5.79
C PHE A 287 14.31 7.22 7.01
N TYR A 288 15.61 7.45 6.79
CA TYR A 288 16.56 7.72 7.86
C TYR A 288 16.44 9.14 8.43
N SER A 289 15.96 10.12 7.66
CA SER A 289 15.60 11.46 8.17
C SER A 289 14.30 11.49 8.97
N GLY A 290 13.60 10.34 9.09
CA GLY A 290 12.38 10.23 9.90
C GLY A 290 11.08 10.54 9.15
N VAL A 291 11.13 10.75 7.83
CA VAL A 291 9.93 10.85 7.00
C VAL A 291 9.40 9.45 6.71
N ARG A 292 8.28 9.09 7.32
CA ARG A 292 7.65 7.77 7.19
C ARG A 292 6.15 7.89 6.99
N PRO A 293 5.60 7.31 5.90
CA PRO A 293 6.28 6.52 4.85
C PRO A 293 7.27 7.36 4.02
N ALA A 294 8.39 6.74 3.64
CA ALA A 294 9.51 7.40 2.97
C ALA A 294 9.30 7.59 1.46
N ILE A 295 8.13 8.10 1.09
CA ILE A 295 7.69 8.20 -0.31
C ILE A 295 8.30 9.44 -0.97
N ASN A 296 9.06 9.22 -2.03
CA ASN A 296 9.50 10.31 -2.90
C ASN A 296 8.38 10.70 -3.87
N VAL A 297 7.69 11.80 -3.57
CA VAL A 297 6.54 12.31 -4.35
C VAL A 297 6.95 12.77 -5.75
N GLY A 298 8.20 13.21 -5.93
CA GLY A 298 8.70 13.73 -7.20
C GLY A 298 8.78 12.68 -8.32
N ILE A 299 9.21 11.46 -7.96
CA ILE A 299 9.40 10.35 -8.92
C ILE A 299 8.33 9.27 -8.81
N SER A 300 7.46 9.34 -7.82
CA SER A 300 6.30 8.45 -7.70
C SER A 300 5.16 8.93 -8.59
N VAL A 301 4.52 8.00 -9.30
CA VAL A 301 3.49 8.32 -10.29
C VAL A 301 2.37 7.27 -10.24
N SER A 302 1.11 7.72 -10.29
CA SER A 302 -0.03 6.88 -10.65
C SER A 302 -0.57 7.33 -12.00
N ARG A 303 -0.64 6.42 -12.99
CA ARG A 303 -1.18 6.72 -14.32
C ARG A 303 -2.71 6.77 -14.33
N VAL A 304 -3.37 6.21 -13.36
CA VAL A 304 -4.83 6.33 -13.15
C VAL A 304 -5.14 7.69 -12.50
N GLY A 305 -4.33 8.09 -11.53
CA GLY A 305 -4.39 9.40 -10.90
C GLY A 305 -5.76 9.69 -10.28
N GLY A 306 -6.21 10.94 -10.39
CA GLY A 306 -7.45 11.40 -9.78
C GLY A 306 -8.75 10.70 -10.22
N ASN A 307 -8.69 9.78 -11.20
CA ASN A 307 -9.84 8.92 -11.52
C ASN A 307 -10.08 7.85 -10.46
N ALA A 308 -9.03 7.50 -9.71
CA ALA A 308 -9.07 6.56 -8.58
C ALA A 308 -9.13 7.26 -7.23
N GLN A 309 -9.66 8.47 -7.16
CA GLN A 309 -9.88 9.21 -5.92
C GLN A 309 -11.36 9.48 -5.69
N THR A 310 -11.78 9.53 -4.43
CA THR A 310 -13.07 10.12 -4.07
C THR A 310 -13.09 11.60 -4.43
N LYS A 311 -14.26 12.16 -4.68
CA LYS A 311 -14.38 13.58 -5.03
C LYS A 311 -13.89 14.48 -3.90
N ALA A 312 -14.10 14.08 -2.64
CA ALA A 312 -13.61 14.78 -1.46
C ALA A 312 -12.07 14.84 -1.46
N MET A 313 -11.40 13.68 -1.59
CA MET A 313 -9.95 13.59 -1.62
C MET A 313 -9.37 14.40 -2.79
N LYS A 314 -9.92 14.26 -3.98
CA LYS A 314 -9.49 15.02 -5.17
C LYS A 314 -9.57 16.53 -4.97
N LYS A 315 -10.60 17.01 -4.24
CA LYS A 315 -10.80 18.44 -3.95
C LYS A 315 -9.72 18.97 -3.02
N VAL A 316 -9.43 18.26 -1.92
CA VAL A 316 -8.48 18.74 -0.89
C VAL A 316 -7.02 18.48 -1.24
N ALA A 317 -6.71 17.37 -1.92
CA ALA A 317 -5.34 16.98 -2.26
C ALA A 317 -4.85 17.55 -3.61
N GLY A 318 -5.70 18.26 -4.36
CA GLY A 318 -5.37 18.72 -5.73
C GLY A 318 -4.13 19.60 -5.82
N LYS A 319 -3.83 20.38 -4.79
CA LYS A 319 -2.65 21.27 -4.72
C LYS A 319 -1.47 20.64 -3.97
N LEU A 320 -1.70 19.62 -3.14
CA LEU A 320 -0.72 19.08 -2.20
C LEU A 320 0.59 18.67 -2.90
N ARG A 321 0.48 17.99 -4.05
CA ARG A 321 1.66 17.56 -4.82
C ARG A 321 2.47 18.75 -5.35
N LEU A 322 1.79 19.81 -5.80
CA LEU A 322 2.45 21.01 -6.30
C LEU A 322 3.17 21.74 -5.18
N ASP A 323 2.49 21.92 -4.04
CA ASP A 323 3.06 22.62 -2.88
C ASP A 323 4.30 21.88 -2.35
N LEU A 324 4.26 20.55 -2.27
CA LEU A 324 5.43 19.74 -1.88
C LEU A 324 6.57 19.76 -2.91
N SER A 325 6.25 19.83 -4.20
CA SER A 325 7.29 19.97 -5.24
C SER A 325 7.99 21.33 -5.13
N GLN A 326 7.22 22.40 -4.96
CA GLN A 326 7.77 23.76 -4.75
C GLN A 326 8.62 23.82 -3.47
N TYR A 327 8.13 23.21 -2.38
CA TYR A 327 8.90 23.13 -1.14
C TYR A 327 10.26 22.47 -1.35
N ARG A 328 10.33 21.33 -2.02
CA ARG A 328 11.60 20.62 -2.26
C ARG A 328 12.58 21.41 -3.11
N ASP A 329 12.07 22.10 -4.13
CA ASP A 329 12.90 22.97 -4.96
C ASP A 329 13.48 24.12 -4.13
N LEU A 330 12.68 24.74 -3.26
CA LEU A 330 13.09 25.82 -2.38
C LEU A 330 14.01 25.35 -1.24
N GLU A 331 13.76 24.16 -0.66
CA GLU A 331 14.60 23.56 0.39
C GLU A 331 16.04 23.40 -0.11
N ALA A 332 16.22 22.94 -1.35
CA ALA A 332 17.53 22.81 -1.96
C ALA A 332 18.25 24.18 -2.08
N PHE A 333 17.51 25.25 -2.38
CA PHE A 333 18.09 26.62 -2.43
C PHE A 333 18.38 27.17 -1.05
N ALA A 334 17.53 26.94 -0.06
CA ALA A 334 17.70 27.41 1.32
C ALA A 334 18.99 26.89 1.97
N GLN A 335 19.42 25.67 1.62
CA GLN A 335 20.69 25.09 2.09
C GLN A 335 21.94 25.88 1.65
N PHE A 336 21.85 26.69 0.60
CA PHE A 336 22.96 27.52 0.12
C PHE A 336 23.06 28.91 0.78
N GLY A 337 22.24 29.23 1.81
CA GLY A 337 22.38 30.39 2.70
C GLY A 337 22.04 31.74 2.07
N SER A 338 21.16 31.78 1.09
CA SER A 338 20.62 33.04 0.57
C SER A 338 19.58 33.64 1.53
N GLU A 339 19.57 34.96 1.70
CA GLU A 339 18.44 35.66 2.33
C GLU A 339 17.19 35.43 1.47
N LEU A 340 16.18 34.75 2.04
CA LEU A 340 14.93 34.47 1.37
C LEU A 340 13.95 35.62 1.61
N ASP A 341 13.19 35.95 0.58
CA ASP A 341 12.08 36.89 0.74
C ASP A 341 10.96 36.30 1.60
N PRO A 342 10.11 37.13 2.24
CA PRO A 342 9.07 36.65 3.16
C PRO A 342 8.07 35.68 2.54
N GLU A 343 7.76 35.79 1.25
CA GLU A 343 6.83 34.92 0.55
C GLU A 343 7.43 33.53 0.34
N THR A 344 8.70 33.47 -0.06
CA THR A 344 9.48 32.23 -0.17
C THR A 344 9.61 31.55 1.17
N GLN A 345 9.88 32.31 2.25
CA GLN A 345 9.95 31.76 3.61
C GLN A 345 8.61 31.17 4.06
N LYS A 346 7.49 31.83 3.74
CA LYS A 346 6.14 31.32 4.05
C LYS A 346 5.86 30.00 3.31
N THR A 347 6.29 29.90 2.05
CA THR A 347 6.14 28.67 1.26
C THR A 347 6.98 27.53 1.85
N LEU A 348 8.20 27.79 2.27
CA LEU A 348 9.05 26.81 2.96
C LEU A 348 8.42 26.34 4.27
N ASN A 349 8.00 27.27 5.13
CA ASN A 349 7.38 26.95 6.41
C ASN A 349 6.09 26.10 6.24
N ARG A 350 5.29 26.40 5.23
CA ARG A 350 4.11 25.57 4.87
C ARG A 350 4.51 24.19 4.39
N GLY A 351 5.53 24.10 3.52
CA GLY A 351 6.03 22.84 3.02
C GLY A 351 6.54 21.89 4.10
N GLU A 352 7.29 22.42 5.10
CA GLU A 352 7.74 21.66 6.27
C GLU A 352 6.55 21.05 7.03
N ARG A 353 5.49 21.85 7.26
CA ARG A 353 4.29 21.37 7.95
C ARG A 353 3.53 20.33 7.13
N LEU A 354 3.49 20.46 5.79
CA LEU A 354 2.91 19.46 4.92
C LEU A 354 3.70 18.14 4.93
N VAL A 355 5.03 18.19 5.02
CA VAL A 355 5.85 16.99 5.19
C VAL A 355 5.55 16.32 6.54
N GLU A 356 5.42 17.11 7.62
CA GLU A 356 5.09 16.57 8.93
C GLU A 356 3.67 15.98 8.98
N LEU A 357 2.69 16.65 8.37
CA LEU A 357 1.32 16.17 8.22
C LEU A 357 1.25 14.77 7.57
N LEU A 358 2.09 14.51 6.57
CA LEU A 358 2.07 13.26 5.81
C LEU A 358 2.78 12.10 6.52
N LYS A 359 3.43 12.33 7.65
CA LYS A 359 3.99 11.26 8.45
C LYS A 359 2.88 10.46 9.13
N GLN A 360 2.94 9.16 8.99
CA GLN A 360 2.02 8.21 9.62
C GLN A 360 2.79 7.07 10.25
N LYS A 361 2.29 6.58 11.39
CA LYS A 361 2.82 5.39 12.02
C LYS A 361 2.36 4.14 11.28
N GLU A 362 3.19 3.12 11.31
CA GLU A 362 2.82 1.80 10.78
C GLU A 362 1.63 1.21 11.55
N ARG A 363 0.73 0.53 10.85
CA ARG A 363 -0.45 -0.15 11.38
C ARG A 363 -1.53 0.77 11.94
N GLU A 364 -1.47 2.06 11.58
CA GLU A 364 -2.47 3.06 11.92
C GLU A 364 -3.04 3.71 10.63
N PRO A 365 -3.64 2.94 9.72
CA PRO A 365 -4.25 3.51 8.52
C PRO A 365 -5.45 4.40 8.90
N LEU A 366 -5.63 5.48 8.16
CA LEU A 366 -6.70 6.46 8.39
C LEU A 366 -7.88 6.24 7.44
N GLU A 367 -9.10 6.43 7.95
CA GLU A 367 -10.29 6.48 7.12
C GLU A 367 -10.30 7.72 6.22
N VAL A 368 -11.03 7.64 5.10
CA VAL A 368 -11.04 8.69 4.07
C VAL A 368 -11.45 10.06 4.64
N ALA A 369 -12.44 10.12 5.51
CA ALA A 369 -12.87 11.38 6.10
C ALA A 369 -11.79 12.01 6.98
N ASP A 370 -11.08 11.20 7.77
CA ASP A 370 -9.95 11.65 8.60
C ASP A 370 -8.80 12.19 7.73
N GLN A 371 -8.48 11.48 6.64
CA GLN A 371 -7.48 11.93 5.68
C GLN A 371 -7.88 13.26 5.02
N VAL A 372 -9.15 13.39 4.61
CA VAL A 372 -9.69 14.62 4.01
C VAL A 372 -9.57 15.78 4.99
N ALA A 373 -9.95 15.60 6.26
CA ALA A 373 -9.85 16.63 7.28
C ALA A 373 -8.39 17.04 7.56
N ALA A 374 -7.48 16.06 7.68
CA ALA A 374 -6.07 16.31 7.89
C ALA A 374 -5.43 17.07 6.71
N ILE A 375 -5.64 16.60 5.47
CA ILE A 375 -5.10 17.26 4.27
C ILE A 375 -5.71 18.66 4.10
N TYR A 376 -7.00 18.82 4.37
CA TYR A 376 -7.67 20.12 4.29
C TYR A 376 -7.08 21.12 5.30
N SER A 377 -6.73 20.66 6.52
CA SER A 377 -6.08 21.54 7.51
C SER A 377 -4.73 22.08 7.02
N GLY A 378 -3.95 21.27 6.30
CA GLY A 378 -2.67 21.69 5.70
C GLY A 378 -2.84 22.58 4.49
N THR A 379 -3.60 22.12 3.49
CA THR A 379 -3.77 22.84 2.21
C THR A 379 -4.61 24.11 2.36
N GLY A 380 -5.51 24.16 3.36
CA GLY A 380 -6.28 25.35 3.74
C GLY A 380 -5.51 26.40 4.55
N GLY A 381 -4.26 26.11 4.94
CA GLY A 381 -3.40 27.04 5.67
C GLY A 381 -3.64 27.11 7.17
N TYR A 382 -4.50 26.26 7.74
CA TYR A 382 -4.75 26.24 9.20
C TYR A 382 -3.50 25.86 10.00
N LEU A 383 -2.65 24.97 9.43
CA LEU A 383 -1.38 24.57 10.05
C LEU A 383 -0.32 25.67 10.03
N ASP A 384 -0.47 26.75 9.26
CA ASP A 384 0.49 27.85 9.20
C ASP A 384 0.68 28.53 10.58
N ARG A 385 -0.33 28.42 11.46
CA ARG A 385 -0.33 28.93 12.83
C ARG A 385 0.25 27.97 13.87
N ILE A 386 0.63 26.75 13.48
CA ILE A 386 1.14 25.70 14.38
C ILE A 386 2.62 25.45 14.08
N LYS A 387 3.47 25.28 15.12
CA LYS A 387 4.86 24.85 14.93
C LYS A 387 4.97 23.47 14.34
N THR A 388 5.97 23.24 13.50
CA THR A 388 6.19 21.98 12.80
C THR A 388 6.23 20.78 13.76
N GLU A 389 6.89 20.90 14.91
CA GLU A 389 7.02 19.84 15.91
C GLU A 389 5.68 19.45 16.58
N ARG A 390 4.69 20.36 16.54
CA ARG A 390 3.37 20.17 17.14
C ARG A 390 2.30 19.69 16.15
N VAL A 391 2.63 19.62 14.87
CA VAL A 391 1.66 19.21 13.84
C VAL A 391 1.10 17.80 14.10
N GLY A 392 1.95 16.86 14.52
CA GLY A 392 1.50 15.50 14.83
C GLY A 392 0.52 15.45 16.02
N GLU A 393 0.77 16.21 17.09
CA GLU A 393 -0.14 16.36 18.23
C GLU A 393 -1.46 17.00 17.78
N PHE A 394 -1.38 18.10 17.04
CA PHE A 394 -2.56 18.79 16.51
C PHE A 394 -3.47 17.85 15.69
N LEU A 395 -2.90 17.06 14.78
CA LEU A 395 -3.68 16.14 13.95
C LEU A 395 -4.33 15.03 14.76
N GLY A 396 -3.64 14.51 15.79
CA GLY A 396 -4.19 13.51 16.70
C GLY A 396 -5.41 14.04 17.46
N ASP A 397 -5.26 15.22 18.06
CA ASP A 397 -6.33 15.86 18.83
C ASP A 397 -7.48 16.34 17.92
N LEU A 398 -7.18 16.89 16.74
CA LEU A 398 -8.20 17.26 15.74
C LEU A 398 -9.07 16.05 15.35
N LYS A 399 -8.45 14.90 15.11
CA LYS A 399 -9.17 13.67 14.81
C LYS A 399 -10.15 13.32 15.92
N ILE A 400 -9.68 13.30 17.18
CA ILE A 400 -10.53 13.01 18.35
C ILE A 400 -11.67 14.01 18.45
N ARG A 401 -11.40 15.30 18.28
CA ARG A 401 -12.41 16.39 18.32
C ARG A 401 -13.48 16.20 17.26
N LEU A 402 -13.08 15.95 16.00
CA LEU A 402 -14.02 15.76 14.91
C LEU A 402 -14.90 14.52 15.10
N HIS A 403 -14.34 13.42 15.61
CA HIS A 403 -15.12 12.22 15.91
C HIS A 403 -16.10 12.41 17.04
N SER A 404 -15.80 13.28 18.05
CA SER A 404 -16.70 13.56 19.15
C SER A 404 -17.80 14.58 18.82
N GLU A 405 -17.48 15.62 18.05
CA GLU A 405 -18.37 16.76 17.85
C GLU A 405 -18.99 16.83 16.43
N LYS A 406 -18.34 16.19 15.44
CA LYS A 406 -18.69 16.26 14.03
C LYS A 406 -18.81 14.88 13.37
N ALA A 407 -19.19 13.86 14.13
CA ALA A 407 -19.32 12.49 13.64
C ALA A 407 -20.23 12.39 12.42
N ASP A 408 -21.34 13.15 12.39
CA ASP A 408 -22.27 13.16 11.26
C ASP A 408 -21.63 13.72 9.98
N LEU A 409 -20.77 14.75 10.10
CA LEU A 409 -20.01 15.31 8.98
C LEU A 409 -19.03 14.27 8.41
N LEU A 410 -18.26 13.61 9.28
CA LEU A 410 -17.33 12.57 8.86
C LEU A 410 -18.05 11.38 8.18
N SER A 411 -19.23 10.98 8.71
CA SER A 411 -20.06 9.92 8.11
C SER A 411 -20.54 10.32 6.71
N ARG A 412 -21.04 11.56 6.53
CA ARG A 412 -21.47 12.05 5.21
C ARG A 412 -20.32 12.03 4.20
N ILE A 413 -19.12 12.46 4.60
CA ILE A 413 -17.93 12.45 3.71
C ILE A 413 -17.54 11.00 3.36
N SER A 414 -17.57 10.08 4.32
CA SER A 414 -17.22 8.68 4.10
C SER A 414 -18.20 7.97 3.17
N GLU A 415 -19.51 8.15 3.39
CA GLU A 415 -20.58 7.47 2.64
C GLU A 415 -20.72 8.01 1.22
N THR A 416 -20.66 9.34 1.06
CA THR A 416 -20.87 9.97 -0.25
C THR A 416 -19.60 10.06 -1.08
N GLY A 417 -18.42 10.00 -0.42
CA GLY A 417 -17.12 10.29 -1.04
C GLY A 417 -16.99 11.72 -1.57
N LYS A 418 -17.84 12.65 -1.08
CA LYS A 418 -17.88 14.04 -1.52
C LYS A 418 -17.67 15.00 -0.35
N LEU A 419 -17.17 16.17 -0.66
CA LEU A 419 -17.09 17.33 0.22
C LEU A 419 -17.88 18.45 -0.46
N GLU A 420 -19.20 18.52 -0.16
CA GLU A 420 -20.08 19.58 -0.68
C GLU A 420 -19.72 20.92 -0.02
N GLU A 421 -20.16 22.05 -0.59
CA GLU A 421 -19.79 23.38 -0.09
C GLU A 421 -20.20 23.61 1.38
N ALA A 422 -21.37 23.12 1.77
CA ALA A 422 -21.83 23.23 3.16
C ALA A 422 -20.98 22.40 4.13
N ASP A 423 -20.57 21.18 3.73
CA ASP A 423 -19.70 20.32 4.52
C ASP A 423 -18.27 20.90 4.61
N GLU A 424 -17.78 21.54 3.54
CA GLU A 424 -16.49 22.22 3.53
C GLU A 424 -16.49 23.43 4.48
N GLU A 425 -17.55 24.25 4.45
CA GLU A 425 -17.69 25.36 5.38
C GLU A 425 -17.78 24.89 6.84
N GLU A 426 -18.52 23.81 7.10
CA GLU A 426 -18.66 23.22 8.43
C GLU A 426 -17.30 22.68 8.92
N LEU A 427 -16.58 21.96 8.07
CA LEU A 427 -15.24 21.43 8.36
C LEU A 427 -14.25 22.56 8.62
N GLY A 428 -14.24 23.58 7.75
CA GLY A 428 -13.35 24.75 7.90
C GLY A 428 -13.58 25.51 9.19
N LYS A 429 -14.83 25.72 9.60
CA LYS A 429 -15.17 26.35 10.88
C LYS A 429 -14.69 25.50 12.07
N ALA A 430 -14.97 24.20 12.03
CA ALA A 430 -14.55 23.30 13.11
C ALA A 430 -13.03 23.25 13.27
N ILE A 431 -12.26 23.26 12.17
CA ILE A 431 -10.81 23.30 12.22
C ILE A 431 -10.31 24.67 12.72
N ALA A 432 -10.90 25.78 12.28
CA ALA A 432 -10.51 27.12 12.74
C ALA A 432 -10.74 27.28 14.25
N GLU A 433 -11.90 26.85 14.75
CA GLU A 433 -12.22 26.85 16.19
C GLU A 433 -11.23 25.97 16.95
N PHE A 434 -10.89 24.80 16.41
CA PHE A 434 -9.92 23.90 17.02
C PHE A 434 -8.50 24.49 17.06
N VAL A 435 -8.05 25.20 16.02
CA VAL A 435 -6.74 25.90 16.03
C VAL A 435 -6.68 26.90 17.19
N ASP A 436 -7.74 27.67 17.41
CA ASP A 436 -7.78 28.64 18.50
C ASP A 436 -7.82 27.93 19.88
N ASP A 437 -8.55 26.83 20.03
CA ASP A 437 -8.61 26.04 21.27
C ASP A 437 -7.30 25.28 21.54
N PHE A 438 -6.63 24.77 20.51
CA PHE A 438 -5.33 24.10 20.62
C PHE A 438 -4.21 25.04 21.09
N GLY A 439 -4.36 26.33 20.86
CA GLY A 439 -3.39 27.39 21.19
C GLY A 439 -2.34 27.53 20.09
N PRO A 440 -2.58 28.45 19.15
CA PRO A 440 -1.67 28.69 18.03
C PRO A 440 -0.33 29.26 18.50
N ASP A 441 0.74 28.92 17.80
CA ASP A 441 2.11 29.39 18.07
C ASP A 441 2.43 30.69 17.29
N PHE A 442 1.62 30.96 16.25
CA PHE A 442 1.77 32.15 15.39
C PHE A 442 0.41 32.83 15.20
N ASP A 443 0.42 34.13 15.00
CA ASP A 443 -0.76 34.91 14.64
C ASP A 443 -1.17 34.70 13.17
N GLU A 444 -2.20 35.41 12.70
CA GLU A 444 -2.68 35.37 11.30
C GLU A 444 -1.65 35.93 10.29
N HIS A 445 -0.69 36.70 10.76
CA HIS A 445 0.38 37.29 9.94
C HIS A 445 1.64 36.43 9.92
N GLY A 446 1.73 35.42 10.82
CA GLY A 446 2.87 34.52 10.95
C GLY A 446 3.89 34.98 11.98
N ASP A 447 3.58 36.00 12.78
CA ASP A 447 4.43 36.46 13.87
C ASP A 447 4.24 35.52 15.10
N PRO A 448 5.33 35.20 15.82
CA PRO A 448 5.26 34.37 17.02
C PRO A 448 4.37 35.01 18.10
N VAL A 449 3.49 34.24 18.69
CA VAL A 449 2.60 34.66 19.78
C VAL A 449 3.17 34.17 21.12
N GLU A 450 3.47 35.10 22.04
CA GLU A 450 3.86 34.73 23.40
C GLU A 450 2.65 34.36 24.25
N ALA A 451 2.80 33.36 25.12
CA ALA A 451 1.73 32.90 26.01
C ALA A 451 1.27 34.07 26.93
N GLY A 452 0.03 34.50 26.80
CA GLY A 452 -0.57 35.58 27.55
C GLY A 452 -0.75 36.91 26.84
N GLU A 453 -0.26 37.07 25.59
CA GLU A 453 -0.46 38.29 24.80
C GLU A 453 -1.78 38.32 24.04
N SER A 454 -2.44 37.15 23.85
CA SER A 454 -3.70 37.05 23.16
C SER A 454 -4.69 36.22 23.98
N ASP A 455 -5.95 36.69 24.09
CA ASP A 455 -7.05 35.94 24.72
C ASP A 455 -7.33 34.60 24.02
N ARG A 456 -6.76 34.36 22.83
CA ARG A 456 -6.88 33.12 22.04
C ARG A 456 -5.75 32.13 22.29
N VAL A 457 -4.65 32.54 22.92
CA VAL A 457 -3.53 31.67 23.23
C VAL A 457 -3.72 31.05 24.60
N LYS A 458 -4.00 29.77 24.66
CA LYS A 458 -4.10 29.01 25.90
C LYS A 458 -2.78 28.32 26.18
N SER A 459 -2.31 28.37 27.46
CA SER A 459 -1.17 27.55 27.88
C SER A 459 -1.51 26.04 27.69
N PRO A 460 -0.47 25.16 27.61
CA PRO A 460 -0.74 23.71 27.50
C PRO A 460 -1.60 23.16 28.64
N GLU A 461 -1.60 23.81 29.81
CA GLU A 461 -2.38 23.42 30.98
C GLU A 461 -3.83 23.92 30.91
N GLU A 462 -4.11 24.97 30.14
CA GLU A 462 -5.42 25.62 30.01
C GLU A 462 -6.20 25.13 28.77
N ARG A 463 -5.60 24.28 27.93
CA ARG A 463 -6.27 23.73 26.75
C ARG A 463 -7.37 22.79 27.18
N GLU A 464 -8.57 22.98 26.63
CA GLU A 464 -9.63 22.00 26.76
C GLU A 464 -9.21 20.69 26.06
N LYS A 465 -9.15 19.61 26.82
CA LYS A 465 -8.99 18.28 26.22
C LYS A 465 -10.26 17.91 25.49
N PRO A 466 -10.15 17.29 24.30
CA PRO A 466 -11.32 16.72 23.61
C PRO A 466 -12.09 15.79 24.55
N SER A 467 -13.42 15.88 24.51
CA SER A 467 -14.30 15.17 25.45
C SER A 467 -14.03 13.66 25.56
N ARG A 468 -13.61 13.04 24.46
CA ARG A 468 -13.27 11.61 24.41
C ARG A 468 -11.98 11.25 25.16
N VAL A 469 -11.01 12.17 25.24
CA VAL A 469 -9.80 11.97 26.04
C VAL A 469 -10.12 12.02 27.52
N ALA A 470 -11.01 12.92 27.93
CA ALA A 470 -11.48 13.03 29.32
C ALA A 470 -12.24 11.75 29.76
N GLU A 471 -13.10 11.20 28.90
CA GLU A 471 -13.83 9.95 29.16
C GLU A 471 -12.88 8.73 29.26
N ALA A 472 -11.80 8.68 28.46
CA ALA A 472 -10.82 7.60 28.52
C ALA A 472 -9.98 7.67 29.82
N GLU A 473 -9.59 8.86 30.28
CA GLU A 473 -8.86 9.01 31.55
C GLU A 473 -9.74 8.69 32.77
N GLU A 474 -11.05 8.96 32.72
CA GLU A 474 -11.97 8.57 33.77
C GLU A 474 -12.21 7.06 33.83
N THR A 475 -12.33 6.40 32.67
CA THR A 475 -12.50 4.94 32.58
C THR A 475 -11.23 4.20 33.00
N GLU A 476 -10.03 4.70 32.74
CA GLU A 476 -8.80 4.09 33.26
C GLU A 476 -8.65 4.25 34.78
N LYS A 477 -9.13 5.35 35.37
CA LYS A 477 -9.11 5.52 36.83
C LYS A 477 -10.12 4.65 37.57
N GLU A 478 -11.25 4.31 36.93
CA GLU A 478 -12.24 3.37 37.50
C GLU A 478 -11.87 1.89 37.31
N ALA A 479 -11.00 1.55 36.35
CA ALA A 479 -10.57 0.18 36.05
C ALA A 479 -9.38 -0.32 36.88
N THR A 480 -8.79 0.47 37.79
CA THR A 480 -7.71 0.03 38.67
C THR A 480 -8.31 -0.46 39.99
N PRO A 481 -8.45 -1.78 40.24
CA PRO A 481 -8.93 -2.26 41.54
C PRO A 481 -7.84 -2.06 42.60
N ALA A 482 -8.29 -1.64 43.75
CA ALA A 482 -7.52 -1.50 44.98
C ALA A 482 -6.96 -2.83 45.51
#